data_880bd889f51ba1ac0e104468bee28e4b
#
_entry.id   880bd889f51ba1ac0e104468bee28e4b
#
_cell.length_a   1.000
_cell.length_b   1.000
_cell.length_c   1.000
_cell.angle_alpha   90.00
_cell.angle_beta   90.00
_cell.angle_gamma   90.00
#
_symmetry.space_group_name_H-M   'P 1'
#
loop_
_entity.id
_entity.type
_entity.pdbx_description
1 polymer ?
#
loop_
_entity_poly.entity_id
_entity_poly.type
_entity_poly.pdbx_seq_one_letter_code
_entity_poly.pdbx_strand_id
1 'polypeptide(L)'
;MKNGVFELKNGAPGGTRTHDPLLRRQLQSCSKIVKNADFRAFFGLFCFEKIKNRDILSYVINKIHKEETEMIFQRKPGGNWYYDIKIERKRYRGTCEGCITKRQAETFERAFKEKTKQASGLRSVKALYETFREDLTGGKKISLDEAYDLAMQKPRSRIPAEKYAGMKRTTWGDFLAFMHGEHPNAENLSDVTDAYAQEYIAILQKTGRYDKNVNYSRGAGKKAKTISRRTIGALSARTVRLHQTVCAEVFTLLAKDAGIPDNPFAGIRMMKSDTETREAFTQEELKTIYDNLDGFTRPLFMLAVWTGLREGDICTLRWNDINLEQRFISLKTRKTGARVQIPISNQLYDYLVSVPHTESEYVFPKHAKMYLTNSTGVSYRIKLFLEGLGIQTTRMPKGRTRAVSVKDLHSCRHTFCYYAGLAGIPLAVVQSIVGHMTPAMTEHYSAHASMEDKRRGMERLTFFTSPDTLSEAKPDEPERDELHKLIDTLPIDSVRKLLAQCKKAVGRSSNE
;
A
#
# COMPACT_ATOMS: atom_id res chain seq x y z
N MET A 1 43.62 7.49 20.61
CA MET A 1 44.76 7.62 21.56
C MET A 1 44.47 8.75 22.51
N LYS A 2 44.53 8.50 23.75
CA LYS A 2 44.63 9.15 25.05
C LYS A 2 43.45 8.85 25.95
N ASN A 3 43.67 7.80 26.72
CA ASN A 3 42.93 7.44 27.93
C ASN A 3 43.22 8.51 29.02
N GLY A 4 42.17 9.18 29.50
CA GLY A 4 42.23 10.00 30.70
C GLY A 4 41.62 9.23 31.84
N VAL A 5 42.49 8.62 32.65
CA VAL A 5 42.13 8.03 33.94
C VAL A 5 41.92 9.19 34.95
N PHE A 6 40.71 9.30 35.50
CA PHE A 6 40.44 10.21 36.61
C PHE A 6 40.53 9.45 37.93
N GLU A 7 41.62 9.66 38.68
CA GLU A 7 41.74 9.29 40.07
C GLU A 7 40.90 10.23 40.95
N LEU A 8 39.98 9.65 41.71
CA LEU A 8 39.22 10.36 42.74
C LEU A 8 39.98 10.23 44.10
N LYS A 9 40.55 11.34 44.57
CA LYS A 9 41.05 11.46 45.96
C LYS A 9 39.88 11.60 46.91
N ASN A 10 39.90 10.79 47.98
CA ASN A 10 38.99 10.87 49.13
C ASN A 10 39.14 12.20 49.87
N GLY A 11 38.04 12.94 50.01
CA GLY A 11 37.96 14.13 50.85
C GLY A 11 36.52 14.63 50.95
N ALA A 12 36.06 14.82 52.17
CA ALA A 12 34.80 15.20 52.80
C ALA A 12 33.70 15.97 51.98
N PRO A 13 32.44 16.06 52.45
CA PRO A 13 31.22 16.28 51.65
C PRO A 13 31.00 17.74 51.26
N GLY A 14 31.49 18.11 50.11
CA GLY A 14 31.21 19.40 49.48
C GLY A 14 30.59 19.17 48.10
N GLY A 15 29.46 19.83 47.84
CA GLY A 15 28.64 19.63 46.66
C GLY A 15 29.43 19.63 45.35
N THR A 16 29.28 18.57 44.59
CA THR A 16 29.85 18.39 43.25
C THR A 16 29.28 19.43 42.26
N ARG A 17 30.09 20.44 41.93
CA ARG A 17 29.84 21.34 40.80
C ARG A 17 30.28 20.63 39.51
N THR A 18 29.35 20.09 38.78
CA THR A 18 29.61 19.65 37.41
C THR A 18 29.58 20.86 36.48
N HIS A 19 30.59 21.04 35.65
CA HIS A 19 30.70 22.12 34.66
C HIS A 19 29.94 21.82 33.31
N ASP A 20 29.22 20.69 33.25
CA ASP A 20 28.43 20.34 32.08
C ASP A 20 26.97 20.82 32.26
N PRO A 21 26.51 21.80 31.43
CA PRO A 21 25.15 22.33 31.52
C PRO A 21 24.08 21.30 31.18
N LEU A 22 24.38 20.32 30.34
CA LEU A 22 23.47 19.23 29.95
C LEU A 22 23.27 18.25 31.11
N LEU A 23 24.36 17.85 31.75
CA LEU A 23 24.32 16.97 32.94
C LEU A 23 23.58 17.62 34.11
N ARG A 24 23.74 18.95 34.27
CA ARG A 24 23.06 19.72 35.32
C ARG A 24 21.54 19.84 35.08
N ARG A 25 21.10 20.01 33.84
CA ARG A 25 19.67 19.99 33.46
C ARG A 25 19.07 18.59 33.64
N GLN A 26 19.78 17.53 33.25
CA GLN A 26 19.37 16.15 33.43
C GLN A 26 19.25 15.77 34.89
N LEU A 27 20.21 16.17 35.76
CA LEU A 27 20.16 15.92 37.20
C LEU A 27 19.05 16.72 37.90
N GLN A 28 18.74 17.95 37.44
CA GLN A 28 17.62 18.73 37.98
C GLN A 28 16.25 18.17 37.55
N SER A 29 16.13 17.65 36.36
CA SER A 29 14.94 16.96 35.86
C SER A 29 14.72 15.65 36.65
N CYS A 30 15.72 14.82 36.78
CA CYS A 30 15.65 13.57 37.55
C CYS A 30 15.29 13.78 39.03
N SER A 31 15.77 14.87 39.66
CA SER A 31 15.49 15.16 41.08
C SER A 31 14.05 15.53 41.38
N LYS A 32 13.28 15.94 40.36
CA LYS A 32 11.85 16.30 40.50
C LYS A 32 10.89 15.12 40.38
N ILE A 33 11.33 13.97 39.86
CA ILE A 33 10.43 12.94 39.34
C ILE A 33 10.45 11.61 40.14
N VAL A 34 11.51 11.22 40.84
CA VAL A 34 11.66 9.85 41.40
C VAL A 34 11.42 9.77 42.88
N LYS A 35 10.34 9.13 43.31
CA LYS A 35 9.97 8.88 44.70
C LYS A 35 9.46 7.45 45.01
N ASN A 36 9.77 6.37 44.27
CA ASN A 36 9.25 5.03 44.53
C ASN A 36 10.27 3.88 44.44
N ALA A 37 10.16 2.94 45.41
CA ALA A 37 11.08 1.82 45.62
C ALA A 37 11.02 0.69 44.57
N ASP A 38 9.91 0.58 43.81
CA ASP A 38 9.71 -0.48 42.79
C ASP A 38 10.50 -0.27 41.50
N PHE A 39 11.20 0.83 41.40
CA PHE A 39 12.04 1.19 40.28
C PHE A 39 13.23 0.23 40.04
N ARG A 40 13.64 -0.52 41.08
CA ARG A 40 14.75 -1.48 40.95
C ARG A 40 14.47 -2.65 40.01
N ALA A 41 13.25 -3.16 40.01
CA ALA A 41 12.87 -4.29 39.15
C ALA A 41 12.72 -3.89 37.66
N PHE A 42 12.23 -2.68 37.44
CA PHE A 42 11.98 -2.17 36.06
C PHE A 42 13.28 -1.66 35.39
N PHE A 43 14.14 -1.00 36.14
CA PHE A 43 15.42 -0.48 35.62
C PHE A 43 16.46 -1.59 35.41
N GLY A 44 16.39 -2.69 36.13
CA GLY A 44 17.27 -3.85 35.96
C GLY A 44 17.08 -4.58 34.65
N LEU A 45 15.89 -4.54 34.08
CA LEU A 45 15.57 -5.24 32.83
C LEU A 45 15.79 -4.42 31.53
N PHE A 46 15.66 -3.09 31.59
CA PHE A 46 15.62 -2.27 30.38
C PHE A 46 16.79 -1.29 30.16
N CYS A 47 17.56 -0.94 31.21
CA CYS A 47 18.55 0.12 31.10
C CYS A 47 20.02 -0.31 31.34
N PHE A 48 20.32 -1.59 31.49
CA PHE A 48 21.67 -2.05 31.79
C PHE A 48 22.71 -1.81 30.68
N GLU A 49 22.29 -1.58 29.46
CA GLU A 49 23.23 -1.39 28.35
C GLU A 49 23.66 0.06 28.10
N LYS A 50 22.97 1.07 28.64
CA LYS A 50 23.28 2.48 28.29
C LYS A 50 23.67 3.42 29.40
N ILE A 51 23.51 3.05 30.66
CA ILE A 51 23.91 3.92 31.81
C ILE A 51 25.06 3.28 32.59
N LYS A 52 26.28 3.64 32.23
CA LYS A 52 27.51 3.18 32.90
C LYS A 52 27.83 3.85 34.26
N ASN A 53 26.97 4.69 34.81
CA ASN A 53 27.30 5.47 36.00
C ASN A 53 26.40 5.08 37.19
N ARG A 54 26.96 4.20 38.06
CA ARG A 54 26.33 3.71 39.29
C ARG A 54 26.04 4.82 40.31
N ASP A 55 26.77 5.91 40.27
CA ASP A 55 26.68 6.98 41.28
C ASP A 55 25.43 7.86 41.09
N ILE A 56 24.93 8.00 39.88
CA ILE A 56 23.69 8.73 39.61
C ILE A 56 22.48 7.96 40.15
N LEU A 57 22.50 6.63 40.03
CA LEU A 57 21.42 5.77 40.56
C LEU A 57 21.35 5.79 42.08
N SER A 58 22.48 5.76 42.77
CA SER A 58 22.55 5.78 44.25
C SER A 58 22.11 7.14 44.84
N TYR A 59 22.45 8.24 44.15
CA TYR A 59 22.01 9.59 44.56
C TYR A 59 20.48 9.75 44.42
N VAL A 60 19.92 9.24 43.35
CA VAL A 60 18.47 9.30 43.12
C VAL A 60 17.71 8.45 44.14
N ILE A 61 18.21 7.26 44.46
CA ILE A 61 17.58 6.34 45.43
C ILE A 61 17.63 6.88 46.88
N ASN A 62 18.70 7.50 47.27
CA ASN A 62 18.87 8.02 48.66
C ASN A 62 18.03 9.28 48.96
N LYS A 63 17.58 10.02 47.94
CA LYS A 63 16.73 11.22 48.12
C LYS A 63 15.26 10.91 48.33
N ILE A 64 14.83 9.64 48.09
CA ILE A 64 13.45 9.20 48.12
C ILE A 64 12.93 8.85 49.53
N HIS A 65 13.80 8.67 50.51
CA HIS A 65 13.46 8.02 51.79
C HIS A 65 13.07 8.95 52.92
N LYS A 66 12.53 10.14 52.73
CA LYS A 66 12.05 10.97 53.84
C LYS A 66 10.60 11.45 53.67
N GLU A 67 9.81 11.07 54.70
CA GLU A 67 8.50 11.57 55.17
C GLU A 67 7.28 10.69 54.83
N GLU A 68 6.99 9.75 55.76
CA GLU A 68 5.67 9.18 55.95
C GLU A 68 5.23 9.38 57.41
N THR A 69 4.20 10.13 57.66
CA THR A 69 3.52 10.19 58.96
C THR A 69 2.31 9.23 58.92
N GLU A 70 2.32 8.30 59.87
CA GLU A 70 1.31 7.25 59.99
C GLU A 70 0.44 7.50 61.19
N MET A 71 -0.89 7.37 61.10
CA MET A 71 -1.79 7.30 62.25
C MET A 71 -2.99 6.42 62.01
N ILE A 72 -3.08 5.35 62.86
CA ILE A 72 -4.30 4.59 63.05
C ILE A 72 -4.87 4.99 64.41
N PHE A 73 -6.16 5.28 64.49
CA PHE A 73 -6.79 5.72 65.73
C PHE A 73 -8.26 5.30 65.81
N GLN A 74 -8.77 5.25 67.04
CA GLN A 74 -10.22 5.12 67.32
C GLN A 74 -10.74 6.43 67.85
N ARG A 75 -11.90 6.85 67.35
CA ARG A 75 -12.59 8.07 67.83
C ARG A 75 -13.24 7.89 69.18
N LYS A 76 -13.64 6.63 69.52
CA LYS A 76 -14.18 6.25 70.82
C LYS A 76 -13.62 4.88 71.19
N PRO A 77 -13.28 4.62 72.47
CA PRO A 77 -12.86 3.31 72.91
C PRO A 77 -13.87 2.22 72.54
N GLY A 78 -13.44 1.16 71.86
CA GLY A 78 -14.29 0.08 71.35
C GLY A 78 -15.03 0.37 70.05
N GLY A 79 -14.82 1.53 69.42
CA GLY A 79 -15.39 1.89 68.12
C GLY A 79 -14.54 1.47 66.93
N ASN A 80 -14.97 1.88 65.77
CA ASN A 80 -14.28 1.56 64.51
C ASN A 80 -12.88 2.17 64.46
N TRP A 81 -11.96 1.44 63.80
CA TRP A 81 -10.61 1.91 63.51
C TRP A 81 -10.61 2.80 62.27
N TYR A 82 -9.84 3.91 62.32
CA TYR A 82 -9.66 4.88 61.24
C TYR A 82 -8.18 4.94 60.87
N TYR A 83 -7.91 5.23 59.59
CA TYR A 83 -6.57 5.53 59.10
C TYR A 83 -6.51 6.97 58.60
N ASP A 84 -5.35 7.59 58.77
CA ASP A 84 -5.00 8.91 58.23
C ASP A 84 -3.57 8.81 57.70
N ILE A 85 -3.45 8.60 56.42
CA ILE A 85 -2.20 8.23 55.77
C ILE A 85 -1.85 9.28 54.72
N LYS A 86 -0.61 9.71 54.66
CA LYS A 86 -0.08 10.58 53.62
C LYS A 86 0.85 9.78 52.71
N ILE A 87 0.46 9.57 51.45
CA ILE A 87 1.26 8.89 50.43
C ILE A 87 1.47 9.91 49.28
N GLU A 88 2.75 10.14 48.90
CA GLU A 88 3.12 11.05 47.80
C GLU A 88 2.42 12.40 47.81
N ARG A 89 2.43 13.08 48.97
CA ARG A 89 1.77 14.38 49.22
C ARG A 89 0.24 14.36 49.21
N LYS A 90 -0.41 13.24 48.86
CA LYS A 90 -1.86 13.06 48.97
C LYS A 90 -2.22 12.44 50.32
N ARG A 91 -3.27 12.95 50.97
CA ARG A 91 -3.76 12.48 52.27
C ARG A 91 -4.97 11.61 52.05
N TYR A 92 -4.94 10.39 52.58
CA TYR A 92 -6.01 9.39 52.50
C TYR A 92 -6.57 9.17 53.92
N ARG A 93 -7.88 9.30 54.06
CA ARG A 93 -8.57 9.09 55.35
C ARG A 93 -9.76 8.16 55.11
N GLY A 94 -9.96 7.22 55.99
CA GLY A 94 -11.08 6.30 55.90
C GLY A 94 -11.20 5.43 57.13
N THR A 95 -12.15 4.50 57.08
CA THR A 95 -12.39 3.48 58.13
C THR A 95 -11.71 2.20 57.74
N CYS A 96 -11.08 1.51 58.69
CA CYS A 96 -10.56 0.19 58.48
C CYS A 96 -11.72 -0.82 58.61
N GLU A 97 -12.35 -1.11 57.47
CA GLU A 97 -13.53 -1.99 57.41
C GLU A 97 -13.22 -3.41 57.92
N GLY A 98 -14.08 -3.95 58.80
CA GLY A 98 -13.95 -5.30 59.33
C GLY A 98 -12.83 -5.46 60.39
N CYS A 99 -12.18 -4.37 60.85
CA CYS A 99 -11.09 -4.44 61.85
C CYS A 99 -11.64 -4.24 63.25
N ILE A 100 -11.54 -5.26 64.10
CA ILE A 100 -11.96 -5.24 65.52
C ILE A 100 -10.75 -4.91 66.40
N THR A 101 -9.55 -5.38 66.06
CA THR A 101 -8.33 -5.20 66.82
C THR A 101 -7.35 -4.22 66.17
N LYS A 102 -6.50 -3.58 67.00
CA LYS A 102 -5.46 -2.69 66.50
C LYS A 102 -4.53 -3.38 65.48
N ARG A 103 -4.19 -4.65 65.72
CA ARG A 103 -3.35 -5.45 64.82
C ARG A 103 -3.99 -5.68 63.45
N GLN A 104 -5.31 -5.85 63.38
CA GLN A 104 -6.05 -5.97 62.11
C GLN A 104 -6.07 -4.64 61.38
N ALA A 105 -6.24 -3.52 62.06
CA ALA A 105 -6.18 -2.17 61.50
C ALA A 105 -4.79 -1.83 60.94
N GLU A 106 -3.71 -2.22 61.62
CA GLU A 106 -2.34 -2.07 61.13
C GLU A 106 -2.08 -2.93 59.88
N THR A 107 -2.62 -4.13 59.83
CA THR A 107 -2.52 -5.00 58.63
C THR A 107 -3.30 -4.41 57.45
N PHE A 108 -4.50 -3.87 57.71
CA PHE A 108 -5.31 -3.18 56.68
C PHE A 108 -4.59 -1.95 56.13
N GLU A 109 -4.02 -1.14 57.02
CA GLU A 109 -3.23 0.04 56.66
C GLU A 109 -2.04 -0.32 55.75
N ARG A 110 -1.27 -1.36 56.13
CA ARG A 110 -0.13 -1.83 55.36
C ARG A 110 -0.58 -2.28 53.94
N ALA A 111 -1.63 -3.11 53.85
CA ALA A 111 -2.17 -3.56 52.58
C ALA A 111 -2.70 -2.40 51.70
N PHE A 112 -3.36 -1.41 52.34
CA PHE A 112 -3.85 -0.21 51.65
C PHE A 112 -2.69 0.64 51.12
N LYS A 113 -1.62 0.83 51.92
CA LYS A 113 -0.40 1.53 51.48
C LYS A 113 0.26 0.85 50.29
N GLU A 114 0.43 -0.48 50.34
CA GLU A 114 1.04 -1.23 49.25
C GLU A 114 0.23 -1.09 47.96
N LYS A 115 -1.10 -1.31 48.01
CA LYS A 115 -1.97 -1.14 46.85
C LYS A 115 -1.94 0.28 46.30
N THR A 116 -1.94 1.29 47.18
CA THR A 116 -1.94 2.70 46.74
C THR A 116 -0.56 3.08 46.16
N LYS A 117 0.55 2.60 46.76
CA LYS A 117 1.91 2.79 46.24
C LYS A 117 2.08 2.08 44.87
N GLN A 118 1.60 0.86 44.72
CA GLN A 118 1.62 0.14 43.44
C GLN A 118 0.85 0.89 42.35
N ALA A 119 -0.36 1.39 42.68
CA ALA A 119 -1.17 2.15 41.72
C ALA A 119 -0.55 3.50 41.35
N SER A 120 0.05 4.22 42.34
CA SER A 120 0.75 5.47 42.06
C SER A 120 2.08 5.25 41.37
N GLY A 121 2.80 4.18 41.75
CA GLY A 121 4.06 3.77 41.16
C GLY A 121 3.90 3.46 39.64
N LEU A 122 2.87 2.71 39.28
CA LEU A 122 2.57 2.43 37.87
C LEU A 122 2.28 3.69 37.07
N ARG A 123 1.48 4.63 37.60
CA ARG A 123 1.22 5.93 36.96
C ARG A 123 2.48 6.79 36.88
N SER A 124 3.30 6.82 37.94
CA SER A 124 4.54 7.59 37.94
C SER A 124 5.59 7.00 37.03
N VAL A 125 5.67 5.67 36.91
CA VAL A 125 6.56 4.97 35.99
C VAL A 125 6.12 5.23 34.53
N LYS A 126 4.81 5.17 34.23
CA LYS A 126 4.30 5.51 32.90
C LYS A 126 4.62 6.96 32.54
N ALA A 127 4.35 7.91 33.43
CA ALA A 127 4.66 9.32 33.22
C ALA A 127 6.17 9.60 33.08
N LEU A 128 7.00 8.91 33.85
CA LEU A 128 8.46 9.00 33.77
C LEU A 128 8.95 8.44 32.43
N TYR A 129 8.45 7.29 32.01
CA TYR A 129 8.80 6.69 30.74
C TYR A 129 8.42 7.61 29.56
N GLU A 130 7.24 8.22 29.63
CA GLU A 130 6.78 9.17 28.61
C GLU A 130 7.68 10.41 28.55
N THR A 131 8.02 11.01 29.69
CA THR A 131 8.95 12.17 29.76
C THR A 131 10.36 11.79 29.28
N PHE A 132 10.87 10.64 29.70
CA PHE A 132 12.18 10.15 29.28
C PHE A 132 12.21 9.87 27.76
N ARG A 133 11.11 9.36 27.22
CA ARG A 133 10.99 9.13 25.79
C ARG A 133 10.95 10.44 25.01
N GLU A 134 10.19 11.43 25.47
CA GLU A 134 10.16 12.77 24.88
C GLU A 134 11.53 13.44 24.92
N ASP A 135 12.24 13.36 26.04
CA ASP A 135 13.57 13.95 26.20
C ASP A 135 14.66 13.23 25.38
N LEU A 136 14.61 11.89 25.29
CA LEU A 136 15.60 11.09 24.57
C LEU A 136 15.36 11.01 23.07
N THR A 137 14.11 10.99 22.63
CA THR A 137 13.76 10.78 21.23
C THR A 137 13.28 12.07 20.55
N GLY A 138 12.99 13.12 21.31
CA GLY A 138 12.33 14.34 20.81
C GLY A 138 10.91 14.09 20.29
N GLY A 139 10.34 12.92 20.59
CA GLY A 139 9.06 12.49 20.10
C GLY A 139 7.90 13.13 20.85
N LYS A 140 6.91 13.61 20.12
CA LYS A 140 5.66 14.15 20.66
C LYS A 140 4.62 13.02 20.79
N LYS A 141 3.70 13.18 21.75
CA LYS A 141 2.50 12.33 21.78
C LYS A 141 1.64 12.66 20.56
N ILE A 142 1.46 11.68 19.70
CA ILE A 142 0.59 11.79 18.53
C ILE A 142 -0.56 10.81 18.73
N SER A 143 -1.78 11.35 18.85
CA SER A 143 -2.99 10.55 18.95
C SER A 143 -3.20 9.70 17.70
N LEU A 144 -3.70 8.47 17.88
CA LEU A 144 -4.07 7.59 16.76
C LEU A 144 -5.11 8.24 15.84
N ASP A 145 -6.05 9.01 16.40
CA ASP A 145 -7.10 9.67 15.63
C ASP A 145 -6.56 10.76 14.69
N GLU A 146 -5.53 11.50 15.12
CA GLU A 146 -4.92 12.58 14.33
C GLU A 146 -3.81 12.09 13.40
N ALA A 147 -3.25 10.90 13.66
CA ALA A 147 -2.05 10.40 13.04
C ALA A 147 -2.15 10.34 11.50
N TYR A 148 -3.28 9.89 10.96
CA TYR A 148 -3.46 9.82 9.52
C TYR A 148 -3.38 11.20 8.86
N ASP A 149 -4.05 12.19 9.41
CA ASP A 149 -4.11 13.54 8.86
C ASP A 149 -2.75 14.24 8.96
N LEU A 150 -2.05 14.08 10.07
CA LEU A 150 -0.67 14.54 10.24
C LEU A 150 0.28 13.86 9.25
N ALA A 151 0.16 12.55 9.07
CA ALA A 151 0.96 11.83 8.09
C ALA A 151 0.68 12.31 6.66
N MET A 152 -0.58 12.64 6.32
CA MET A 152 -0.94 13.13 4.99
C MET A 152 -0.42 14.55 4.70
N GLN A 153 -0.10 15.34 5.71
CA GLN A 153 0.52 16.68 5.57
C GLN A 153 2.03 16.62 5.32
N LYS A 154 2.69 15.48 5.57
CA LYS A 154 4.14 15.34 5.36
C LYS A 154 4.51 15.47 3.87
N PRO A 155 5.67 16.07 3.54
CA PRO A 155 6.17 16.16 2.18
C PRO A 155 6.25 14.79 1.51
N ARG A 156 5.88 14.72 0.22
CA ARG A 156 5.82 13.48 -0.56
C ARG A 156 6.33 13.72 -1.97
N SER A 157 6.92 12.72 -2.55
CA SER A 157 7.33 12.74 -3.96
C SER A 157 6.15 12.81 -4.94
N ARG A 158 4.97 12.33 -4.51
CA ARG A 158 3.73 12.35 -5.32
C ARG A 158 2.50 12.51 -4.44
N ILE A 159 1.64 13.46 -4.81
CA ILE A 159 0.32 13.63 -4.19
C ILE A 159 -0.60 12.49 -4.67
N PRO A 160 -1.20 11.68 -3.78
CA PRO A 160 -2.13 10.63 -4.19
C PRO A 160 -3.40 11.24 -4.79
N ALA A 161 -3.97 10.58 -5.80
CA ALA A 161 -5.27 10.97 -6.31
C ALA A 161 -6.33 10.88 -5.20
N GLU A 162 -7.33 11.78 -5.22
CA GLU A 162 -8.36 11.92 -4.19
C GLU A 162 -9.06 10.59 -3.84
N LYS A 163 -9.44 9.81 -4.87
CA LYS A 163 -10.03 8.47 -4.69
C LYS A 163 -9.12 7.52 -3.91
N TYR A 164 -7.81 7.59 -4.14
CA TYR A 164 -6.83 6.75 -3.44
C TYR A 164 -6.59 7.24 -2.02
N ALA A 165 -6.58 8.55 -1.80
CA ALA A 165 -6.49 9.15 -0.48
C ALA A 165 -7.72 8.76 0.38
N GLY A 166 -8.94 8.83 -0.18
CA GLY A 166 -10.16 8.37 0.49
C GLY A 166 -10.13 6.89 0.85
N MET A 167 -9.59 6.04 -0.03
CA MET A 167 -9.41 4.61 0.25
C MET A 167 -8.41 4.39 1.41
N LYS A 168 -7.29 5.11 1.43
CA LYS A 168 -6.31 5.03 2.53
C LYS A 168 -6.94 5.47 3.85
N ARG A 169 -7.71 6.57 3.86
CA ARG A 169 -8.43 7.04 5.05
C ARG A 169 -9.39 5.99 5.59
N THR A 170 -10.16 5.34 4.71
CA THR A 170 -11.06 4.24 5.11
C THR A 170 -10.29 3.03 5.67
N THR A 171 -9.12 2.75 5.11
CA THR A 171 -8.25 1.66 5.59
C THR A 171 -7.68 1.96 6.97
N TRP A 172 -7.21 3.19 7.20
CA TRP A 172 -6.76 3.64 8.52
C TRP A 172 -7.91 3.63 9.54
N GLY A 173 -9.11 4.08 9.13
CA GLY A 173 -10.31 4.05 10.00
C GLY A 173 -10.68 2.64 10.48
N ASP A 174 -10.45 1.61 9.66
CA ASP A 174 -10.66 0.21 10.08
C ASP A 174 -9.64 -0.22 11.15
N PHE A 175 -8.38 0.25 11.04
CA PHE A 175 -7.36 0.03 12.07
C PHE A 175 -7.69 0.79 13.37
N LEU A 176 -8.16 2.05 13.28
CA LEU A 176 -8.61 2.80 14.45
C LEU A 176 -9.76 2.09 15.17
N ALA A 177 -10.76 1.61 14.42
CA ALA A 177 -11.87 0.87 15.01
C ALA A 177 -11.38 -0.38 15.77
N PHE A 178 -10.38 -1.09 15.25
CA PHE A 178 -9.73 -2.20 15.94
C PHE A 178 -9.03 -1.74 17.22
N MET A 179 -8.21 -0.69 17.15
CA MET A 179 -7.50 -0.19 18.33
C MET A 179 -8.44 0.29 19.43
N HIS A 180 -9.47 1.03 19.09
CA HIS A 180 -10.48 1.50 20.05
C HIS A 180 -11.31 0.34 20.65
N GLY A 181 -11.57 -0.72 19.87
CA GLY A 181 -12.35 -1.87 20.33
C GLY A 181 -11.57 -2.84 21.19
N GLU A 182 -10.39 -3.25 20.76
CA GLU A 182 -9.59 -4.30 21.41
C GLU A 182 -8.54 -3.72 22.38
N HIS A 183 -8.02 -2.52 22.10
CA HIS A 183 -6.93 -1.90 22.85
C HIS A 183 -7.24 -0.45 23.24
N PRO A 184 -8.33 -0.18 23.99
CA PRO A 184 -8.80 1.19 24.28
C PRO A 184 -7.80 2.03 25.11
N ASN A 185 -6.83 1.40 25.76
CA ASN A 185 -5.78 2.09 26.52
C ASN A 185 -4.61 2.57 25.63
N ALA A 186 -4.55 2.16 24.36
CA ALA A 186 -3.53 2.57 23.42
C ALA A 186 -4.06 3.78 22.63
N GLU A 187 -3.83 4.98 23.14
CA GLU A 187 -4.36 6.23 22.57
C GLU A 187 -3.42 6.86 21.55
N ASN A 188 -2.10 6.59 21.67
CA ASN A 188 -1.08 7.23 20.85
C ASN A 188 -0.39 6.23 19.91
N LEU A 189 0.21 6.72 18.83
CA LEU A 189 1.03 5.91 17.92
C LEU A 189 2.09 5.08 18.64
N SER A 190 2.70 5.65 19.66
CA SER A 190 3.73 4.98 20.44
C SER A 190 3.24 3.84 21.33
N ASP A 191 1.94 3.76 21.55
CA ASP A 191 1.34 2.71 22.36
C ASP A 191 1.07 1.44 21.53
N VAL A 192 1.17 1.54 20.20
CA VAL A 192 0.96 0.42 19.27
C VAL A 192 2.18 -0.48 19.24
N THR A 193 2.00 -1.73 19.63
CA THR A 193 3.05 -2.75 19.62
C THR A 193 3.01 -3.61 18.36
N ASP A 194 4.11 -4.34 18.10
CA ASP A 194 4.16 -5.36 17.03
C ASP A 194 3.08 -6.42 17.21
N ALA A 195 2.75 -6.77 18.46
CA ALA A 195 1.69 -7.74 18.77
C ALA A 195 0.31 -7.25 18.29
N TYR A 196 -0.03 -5.98 18.54
CA TYR A 196 -1.30 -5.40 18.08
C TYR A 196 -1.37 -5.30 16.55
N ALA A 197 -0.26 -4.95 15.91
CA ALA A 197 -0.19 -4.92 14.45
C ALA A 197 -0.39 -6.32 13.84
N GLN A 198 0.24 -7.35 14.42
CA GLN A 198 0.07 -8.74 13.99
C GLN A 198 -1.36 -9.25 14.23
N GLU A 199 -1.97 -8.94 15.37
CA GLU A 199 -3.34 -9.28 15.71
C GLU A 199 -4.33 -8.68 14.70
N TYR A 200 -4.20 -7.38 14.40
CA TYR A 200 -5.01 -6.73 13.39
C TYR A 200 -4.92 -7.42 12.02
N ILE A 201 -3.71 -7.71 11.54
CA ILE A 201 -3.50 -8.42 10.27
C ILE A 201 -4.12 -9.82 10.31
N ALA A 202 -4.01 -10.55 11.42
CA ALA A 202 -4.63 -11.86 11.58
C ALA A 202 -6.18 -11.81 11.51
N ILE A 203 -6.79 -10.78 12.10
CA ILE A 203 -8.24 -10.53 12.01
C ILE A 203 -8.63 -10.31 10.55
N LEU A 204 -7.91 -9.46 9.80
CA LEU A 204 -8.20 -9.20 8.39
C LEU A 204 -8.13 -10.47 7.54
N GLN A 205 -7.18 -11.36 7.85
CA GLN A 205 -7.00 -12.64 7.14
C GLN A 205 -8.08 -13.66 7.47
N LYS A 206 -8.56 -13.71 8.70
CA LYS A 206 -9.52 -14.73 9.18
C LYS A 206 -10.97 -14.30 9.01
N THR A 207 -11.31 -13.10 9.45
CA THR A 207 -12.69 -12.62 9.57
C THR A 207 -13.02 -11.42 8.69
N GLY A 208 -12.03 -10.81 8.04
CA GLY A 208 -12.17 -9.63 7.22
C GLY A 208 -12.00 -8.34 8.01
N ARG A 209 -12.56 -7.23 7.52
CA ARG A 209 -12.48 -5.94 8.19
C ARG A 209 -12.97 -6.02 9.63
N TYR A 210 -12.33 -5.27 10.50
CA TYR A 210 -12.77 -5.14 11.90
C TYR A 210 -14.11 -4.39 11.96
N ASP A 211 -14.19 -3.21 11.34
CA ASP A 211 -15.49 -2.57 11.10
C ASP A 211 -16.21 -3.26 9.94
N LYS A 212 -17.24 -4.02 10.30
CA LYS A 212 -18.07 -4.75 9.33
C LYS A 212 -18.96 -3.83 8.50
N ASN A 213 -19.18 -2.59 8.91
CA ASN A 213 -20.08 -1.64 8.25
C ASN A 213 -19.28 -0.66 7.37
N VAL A 214 -19.38 -0.83 6.07
CA VAL A 214 -18.78 0.10 5.12
C VAL A 214 -19.85 1.03 4.56
N ASN A 215 -19.71 2.30 4.84
CA ASN A 215 -20.57 3.34 4.31
C ASN A 215 -19.97 3.87 2.99
N TYR A 216 -20.77 3.93 1.93
CA TYR A 216 -20.38 4.56 0.67
C TYR A 216 -21.52 5.37 0.09
N SER A 217 -21.18 6.46 -0.58
CA SER A 217 -22.17 7.32 -1.24
C SER A 217 -22.46 6.79 -2.64
N ARG A 218 -23.73 6.63 -2.99
CA ARG A 218 -24.20 6.30 -4.33
C ARG A 218 -24.98 7.48 -4.91
N GLY A 219 -24.55 7.96 -6.07
CA GLY A 219 -25.11 9.16 -6.69
C GLY A 219 -24.19 10.36 -6.54
N ALA A 220 -24.56 11.48 -7.13
CA ALA A 220 -23.81 12.73 -7.08
C ALA A 220 -24.67 13.90 -6.63
N GLY A 221 -24.06 14.90 -5.97
CA GLY A 221 -24.71 16.12 -5.48
C GLY A 221 -25.86 15.84 -4.48
N LYS A 222 -26.93 16.62 -4.56
CA LYS A 222 -28.11 16.51 -3.64
C LYS A 222 -28.83 15.15 -3.72
N LYS A 223 -28.58 14.32 -4.74
CA LYS A 223 -29.16 12.98 -4.90
C LYS A 223 -28.25 11.85 -4.37
N ALA A 224 -27.11 12.19 -3.78
CA ALA A 224 -26.22 11.21 -3.17
C ALA A 224 -26.90 10.56 -1.96
N LYS A 225 -26.99 9.22 -1.96
CA LYS A 225 -27.49 8.43 -0.83
C LYS A 225 -26.32 7.68 -0.21
N THR A 226 -26.17 7.79 1.10
CA THR A 226 -25.24 6.92 1.83
C THR A 226 -25.85 5.54 1.96
N ILE A 227 -25.14 4.54 1.49
CA ILE A 227 -25.51 3.12 1.57
C ILE A 227 -24.53 2.46 2.54
N SER A 228 -25.06 1.84 3.59
CA SER A 228 -24.28 0.99 4.47
C SER A 228 -24.31 -0.44 3.96
N ARG A 229 -23.15 -1.08 3.86
CA ARG A 229 -23.02 -2.47 3.46
C ARG A 229 -22.19 -3.21 4.50
N ARG A 230 -22.76 -4.28 5.04
CA ARG A 230 -22.01 -5.19 5.91
C ARG A 230 -21.04 -6.03 5.07
N THR A 231 -19.76 -5.99 5.44
CA THR A 231 -18.72 -6.85 4.83
C THR A 231 -18.64 -8.15 5.62
N ILE A 232 -18.58 -9.29 4.91
CA ILE A 232 -18.52 -10.62 5.52
C ILE A 232 -17.35 -11.38 4.88
N GLY A 233 -16.60 -12.12 5.70
CA GLY A 233 -15.54 -13.03 5.27
C GLY A 233 -14.17 -12.40 5.13
N ALA A 234 -13.17 -13.27 5.03
CA ALA A 234 -11.75 -12.91 4.92
C ALA A 234 -11.46 -11.99 3.75
N LEU A 235 -10.52 -11.07 3.92
CA LEU A 235 -10.03 -10.21 2.84
C LEU A 235 -9.06 -10.96 1.94
N SER A 236 -8.95 -10.50 0.68
CA SER A 236 -7.90 -11.01 -0.20
C SER A 236 -6.52 -10.62 0.31
N ALA A 237 -5.50 -11.46 0.07
CA ALA A 237 -4.11 -11.17 0.45
C ALA A 237 -3.65 -9.78 -0.06
N ARG A 238 -4.09 -9.37 -1.26
CA ARG A 238 -3.82 -8.03 -1.81
C ARG A 238 -4.46 -6.92 -0.95
N THR A 239 -5.69 -7.11 -0.48
CA THR A 239 -6.39 -6.12 0.36
C THR A 239 -5.75 -6.06 1.74
N VAL A 240 -5.40 -7.20 2.34
CA VAL A 240 -4.66 -7.25 3.62
C VAL A 240 -3.31 -6.53 3.49
N ARG A 241 -2.57 -6.76 2.40
CA ARG A 241 -1.33 -6.04 2.12
C ARG A 241 -1.54 -4.53 1.99
N LEU A 242 -2.67 -4.10 1.41
CA LEU A 242 -3.00 -2.67 1.37
C LEU A 242 -3.16 -2.09 2.77
N HIS A 243 -3.86 -2.78 3.67
CA HIS A 243 -4.02 -2.35 5.07
C HIS A 243 -2.64 -2.25 5.75
N GLN A 244 -1.80 -3.26 5.65
CA GLN A 244 -0.43 -3.23 6.15
C GLN A 244 0.36 -2.04 5.60
N THR A 245 0.32 -1.83 4.27
CA THR A 245 1.07 -0.75 3.61
C THR A 245 0.61 0.64 4.08
N VAL A 246 -0.70 0.84 4.24
CA VAL A 246 -1.25 2.12 4.70
C VAL A 246 -0.87 2.38 6.15
N CYS A 247 -1.00 1.39 7.02
CA CYS A 247 -0.58 1.52 8.42
C CYS A 247 0.93 1.75 8.50
N ALA A 248 1.74 0.93 7.83
CA ALA A 248 3.19 1.10 7.79
C ALA A 248 3.62 2.49 7.28
N GLU A 249 2.92 3.05 6.28
CA GLU A 249 3.20 4.39 5.76
C GLU A 249 3.00 5.47 6.84
N VAL A 250 1.89 5.42 7.59
CA VAL A 250 1.60 6.37 8.68
C VAL A 250 2.69 6.30 9.76
N PHE A 251 3.02 5.10 10.22
CA PHE A 251 4.07 4.91 11.22
C PHE A 251 5.45 5.38 10.72
N THR A 252 5.81 5.07 9.47
CA THR A 252 7.11 5.50 8.90
C THR A 252 7.21 7.02 8.80
N LEU A 253 6.14 7.69 8.36
CA LEU A 253 6.13 9.15 8.18
C LEU A 253 6.19 9.91 9.51
N LEU A 254 5.64 9.34 10.58
CA LEU A 254 5.56 9.96 11.90
C LEU A 254 6.55 9.37 12.91
N ALA A 255 7.37 8.39 12.53
CA ALA A 255 8.30 7.71 13.43
C ALA A 255 9.18 8.68 14.23
N LYS A 256 9.81 9.63 13.55
CA LYS A 256 10.66 10.66 14.20
C LYS A 256 9.86 11.59 15.11
N ASP A 257 8.68 12.03 14.63
CA ASP A 257 7.85 12.98 15.40
C ASP A 257 7.28 12.32 16.65
N ALA A 258 6.93 11.04 16.59
CA ALA A 258 6.37 10.27 17.69
C ALA A 258 7.44 9.56 18.54
N GLY A 259 8.72 9.67 18.18
CA GLY A 259 9.81 8.99 18.87
C GLY A 259 9.68 7.46 18.87
N ILE A 260 9.19 6.90 17.75
CA ILE A 260 9.02 5.45 17.57
C ILE A 260 10.29 4.89 16.93
N PRO A 261 11.01 3.96 17.57
CA PRO A 261 12.24 3.40 17.01
C PRO A 261 12.00 2.50 15.82
N ASP A 262 10.96 1.66 15.89
CA ASP A 262 10.65 0.64 14.90
C ASP A 262 9.18 0.72 14.46
N ASN A 263 8.93 0.46 13.18
CA ASN A 263 7.57 0.45 12.65
C ASN A 263 6.92 -0.92 12.92
N PRO A 264 5.82 -0.98 13.71
CA PRO A 264 5.20 -2.24 14.12
C PRO A 264 4.62 -3.06 12.95
N PHE A 265 4.44 -2.45 11.77
CA PHE A 265 3.96 -3.12 10.57
C PHE A 265 5.07 -3.58 9.62
N ALA A 266 6.35 -3.21 9.85
CA ALA A 266 7.43 -3.46 8.88
C ALA A 266 7.81 -4.94 8.75
N GLY A 267 7.85 -5.68 9.86
CA GLY A 267 8.31 -7.08 9.91
C GLY A 267 7.25 -8.13 9.60
N ILE A 268 6.00 -7.74 9.34
CA ILE A 268 4.90 -8.69 9.19
C ILE A 268 5.00 -9.44 7.85
N ARG A 269 5.21 -10.76 7.91
CA ARG A 269 5.22 -11.61 6.72
C ARG A 269 3.80 -11.80 6.18
N MET A 270 3.60 -11.40 4.93
CA MET A 270 2.30 -11.50 4.27
C MET A 270 2.15 -12.83 3.54
N MET A 271 0.95 -13.39 3.55
CA MET A 271 0.61 -14.55 2.73
C MET A 271 0.88 -14.25 1.25
N LYS A 272 1.38 -15.24 0.51
CA LYS A 272 1.50 -15.14 -0.95
C LYS A 272 0.12 -14.85 -1.53
N SER A 273 0.08 -13.95 -2.50
CA SER A 273 -1.18 -13.59 -3.16
C SER A 273 -1.57 -14.72 -4.10
N ASP A 274 -2.64 -15.40 -3.77
CA ASP A 274 -3.35 -16.30 -4.69
C ASP A 274 -4.33 -15.44 -5.49
N THR A 275 -3.80 -14.71 -6.47
CA THR A 275 -4.60 -13.82 -7.32
C THR A 275 -4.93 -14.53 -8.61
N GLU A 276 -6.22 -14.77 -8.84
CA GLU A 276 -6.75 -14.98 -10.17
C GLU A 276 -6.32 -13.80 -11.06
N THR A 277 -5.62 -14.10 -12.14
CA THR A 277 -5.24 -13.11 -13.14
C THR A 277 -6.36 -12.99 -14.19
N ARG A 278 -6.44 -11.83 -14.84
CA ARG A 278 -7.30 -11.71 -16.01
C ARG A 278 -6.78 -12.59 -17.12
N GLU A 279 -7.69 -13.20 -17.84
CA GLU A 279 -7.42 -14.08 -18.98
C GLU A 279 -7.45 -13.29 -20.28
N ALA A 280 -6.66 -13.71 -21.25
CA ALA A 280 -6.77 -13.25 -22.62
C ALA A 280 -8.07 -13.81 -23.25
N PHE A 281 -8.61 -13.13 -24.23
CA PHE A 281 -9.69 -13.68 -25.08
C PHE A 281 -9.13 -14.68 -26.06
N THR A 282 -9.88 -15.75 -26.33
CA THR A 282 -9.58 -16.70 -27.42
C THR A 282 -9.96 -16.09 -28.78
N GLN A 283 -9.52 -16.72 -29.86
CA GLN A 283 -9.89 -16.25 -31.21
C GLN A 283 -11.41 -16.35 -31.46
N GLU A 284 -12.04 -17.42 -30.98
CA GLU A 284 -13.49 -17.62 -31.08
C GLU A 284 -14.26 -16.54 -30.32
N GLU A 285 -13.80 -16.21 -29.12
CA GLU A 285 -14.36 -15.13 -28.29
C GLU A 285 -14.17 -13.77 -29.00
N LEU A 286 -12.98 -13.50 -29.55
CA LEU A 286 -12.70 -12.27 -30.30
C LEU A 286 -13.60 -12.14 -31.51
N LYS A 287 -13.81 -13.23 -32.27
CA LYS A 287 -14.72 -13.26 -33.38
C LYS A 287 -16.15 -12.97 -32.94
N THR A 288 -16.63 -13.68 -31.90
CA THR A 288 -17.97 -13.47 -31.33
C THR A 288 -18.17 -12.02 -30.88
N ILE A 289 -17.16 -11.43 -30.19
CA ILE A 289 -17.18 -10.02 -29.77
C ILE A 289 -17.31 -9.14 -31.04
N TYR A 290 -16.43 -9.31 -32.02
CA TYR A 290 -16.37 -8.46 -33.20
C TYR A 290 -17.69 -8.46 -34.00
N ASP A 291 -18.27 -9.62 -34.21
CA ASP A 291 -19.50 -9.81 -34.96
C ASP A 291 -20.72 -9.16 -34.28
N ASN A 292 -20.65 -8.93 -32.96
CA ASN A 292 -21.73 -8.37 -32.16
C ASN A 292 -21.44 -6.94 -31.62
N LEU A 293 -20.37 -6.28 -32.07
CA LEU A 293 -20.04 -4.92 -31.64
C LEU A 293 -21.12 -3.92 -32.03
N ASP A 294 -21.66 -3.21 -31.05
CA ASP A 294 -22.62 -2.13 -31.19
C ASP A 294 -21.96 -0.74 -31.19
N GLY A 295 -22.75 0.31 -31.31
CA GLY A 295 -22.26 1.71 -31.30
C GLY A 295 -21.58 2.14 -30.00
N PHE A 296 -21.81 1.42 -28.91
CA PHE A 296 -21.14 1.69 -27.63
C PHE A 296 -19.86 0.85 -27.43
N THR A 297 -19.91 -0.41 -27.76
CA THR A 297 -18.81 -1.36 -27.49
C THR A 297 -17.73 -1.31 -28.57
N ARG A 298 -18.09 -1.02 -29.83
CA ARG A 298 -17.16 -0.96 -30.96
C ARG A 298 -15.97 -0.05 -30.77
N PRO A 299 -16.12 1.23 -30.36
CA PRO A 299 -14.98 2.10 -30.10
C PRO A 299 -14.00 1.54 -29.02
N LEU A 300 -14.57 0.92 -27.99
CA LEU A 300 -13.79 0.42 -26.87
C LEU A 300 -12.99 -0.83 -27.24
N PHE A 301 -13.63 -1.80 -27.90
CA PHE A 301 -12.96 -3.05 -28.27
C PHE A 301 -11.97 -2.86 -29.42
N MET A 302 -12.32 -2.07 -30.45
CA MET A 302 -11.41 -1.79 -31.56
C MET A 302 -10.11 -1.17 -31.08
N LEU A 303 -10.18 -0.16 -30.21
CA LEU A 303 -8.95 0.43 -29.66
C LEU A 303 -8.26 -0.48 -28.64
N ALA A 304 -9.00 -1.12 -27.74
CA ALA A 304 -8.40 -1.94 -26.70
C ALA A 304 -7.60 -3.12 -27.25
N VAL A 305 -8.13 -3.81 -28.26
CA VAL A 305 -7.50 -4.98 -28.87
C VAL A 305 -6.27 -4.59 -29.68
N TRP A 306 -6.34 -3.51 -30.49
CA TRP A 306 -5.25 -3.12 -31.39
C TRP A 306 -4.14 -2.28 -30.71
N THR A 307 -4.40 -1.69 -29.56
CA THR A 307 -3.43 -0.79 -28.88
C THR A 307 -3.02 -1.27 -27.50
N GLY A 308 -3.77 -2.17 -26.89
CA GLY A 308 -3.60 -2.53 -25.49
C GLY A 308 -3.85 -1.37 -24.50
N LEU A 309 -4.44 -0.25 -24.91
CA LEU A 309 -4.75 0.89 -24.07
C LEU A 309 -5.75 0.52 -22.97
N ARG A 310 -5.70 1.26 -21.86
CA ARG A 310 -6.66 1.09 -20.76
C ARG A 310 -7.98 1.79 -21.09
N GLU A 311 -9.08 1.30 -20.53
CA GLU A 311 -10.43 1.87 -20.67
C GLU A 311 -10.47 3.40 -20.57
N GLY A 312 -9.79 3.94 -19.53
CA GLY A 312 -9.77 5.38 -19.34
C GLY A 312 -9.01 6.14 -20.41
N ASP A 313 -7.94 5.59 -20.93
CA ASP A 313 -7.13 6.20 -21.99
C ASP A 313 -7.92 6.17 -23.31
N ILE A 314 -8.64 5.10 -23.60
CA ILE A 314 -9.52 4.98 -24.77
C ILE A 314 -10.70 5.95 -24.69
N CYS A 315 -11.42 5.96 -23.57
CA CYS A 315 -12.60 6.82 -23.41
C CYS A 315 -12.27 8.30 -23.53
N THR A 316 -11.06 8.71 -23.13
CA THR A 316 -10.63 10.12 -23.15
C THR A 316 -9.58 10.42 -24.22
N LEU A 317 -9.47 9.58 -25.25
CA LEU A 317 -8.60 9.79 -26.39
C LEU A 317 -9.02 11.05 -27.16
N ARG A 318 -8.05 11.88 -27.51
CA ARG A 318 -8.28 13.13 -28.23
C ARG A 318 -7.80 13.00 -29.66
N TRP A 319 -8.40 13.77 -30.56
CA TRP A 319 -7.93 13.85 -31.95
C TRP A 319 -6.48 14.31 -32.05
N ASN A 320 -6.05 15.20 -31.17
CA ASN A 320 -4.65 15.68 -31.13
C ASN A 320 -3.65 14.59 -30.69
N ASP A 321 -4.12 13.49 -30.11
CA ASP A 321 -3.28 12.34 -29.77
C ASP A 321 -3.04 11.40 -30.96
N ILE A 322 -3.78 11.59 -32.08
CA ILE A 322 -3.78 10.72 -33.27
C ILE A 322 -3.15 11.42 -34.44
N ASN A 323 -2.13 10.81 -35.03
CA ASN A 323 -1.57 11.23 -36.30
C ASN A 323 -1.90 10.15 -37.33
N LEU A 324 -2.95 10.39 -38.15
CA LEU A 324 -3.39 9.47 -39.20
C LEU A 324 -2.42 9.43 -40.38
N GLU A 325 -1.76 10.55 -40.71
CA GLU A 325 -0.79 10.63 -41.80
C GLU A 325 0.45 9.77 -41.50
N GLN A 326 1.01 9.91 -40.32
CA GLN A 326 2.18 9.14 -39.87
C GLN A 326 1.80 7.80 -39.21
N ARG A 327 0.53 7.51 -39.07
CA ARG A 327 -0.03 6.27 -38.50
C ARG A 327 0.46 5.92 -37.12
N PHE A 328 0.30 6.83 -36.17
CA PHE A 328 0.56 6.54 -34.74
C PHE A 328 -0.40 7.29 -33.80
N ILE A 329 -0.57 6.75 -32.61
CA ILE A 329 -1.24 7.38 -31.47
C ILE A 329 -0.16 7.73 -30.44
N SER A 330 -0.10 8.99 -30.01
CA SER A 330 0.86 9.45 -29.00
C SER A 330 0.11 10.12 -27.85
N LEU A 331 0.11 9.51 -26.70
CA LEU A 331 -0.59 10.05 -25.54
C LEU A 331 0.17 9.83 -24.21
N LYS A 332 -0.20 10.65 -23.21
CA LYS A 332 0.23 10.46 -21.82
C LYS A 332 -0.85 9.66 -21.08
N THR A 333 -0.52 8.43 -20.68
CA THR A 333 -1.48 7.54 -20.01
C THR A 333 -1.97 8.12 -18.68
N ARG A 334 -3.25 8.09 -18.41
CA ARG A 334 -3.90 8.68 -17.22
C ARG A 334 -3.43 8.05 -15.91
N LYS A 335 -3.25 6.72 -15.91
CA LYS A 335 -2.93 5.98 -14.67
C LYS A 335 -1.48 6.12 -14.23
N THR A 336 -0.55 6.11 -15.18
CA THR A 336 0.89 6.07 -14.87
C THR A 336 1.63 7.34 -15.24
N GLY A 337 1.03 8.18 -16.09
CA GLY A 337 1.69 9.38 -16.60
C GLY A 337 2.78 9.09 -17.65
N ALA A 338 2.92 7.82 -18.06
CA ALA A 338 3.88 7.44 -19.09
C ALA A 338 3.42 7.94 -20.45
N ARG A 339 4.36 8.45 -21.27
CA ARG A 339 4.13 8.72 -22.68
C ARG A 339 4.29 7.44 -23.46
N VAL A 340 3.34 7.15 -24.34
CA VAL A 340 3.35 5.99 -25.23
C VAL A 340 3.17 6.45 -26.67
N GLN A 341 3.85 5.78 -27.59
CA GLN A 341 3.61 5.90 -29.02
C GLN A 341 3.24 4.53 -29.57
N ILE A 342 2.06 4.45 -30.16
CA ILE A 342 1.45 3.19 -30.61
C ILE A 342 1.25 3.28 -32.11
N PRO A 343 1.85 2.40 -32.92
CA PRO A 343 1.58 2.32 -34.35
C PRO A 343 0.12 1.96 -34.61
N ILE A 344 -0.47 2.54 -35.65
CA ILE A 344 -1.84 2.24 -36.08
C ILE A 344 -1.76 1.18 -37.19
N SER A 345 -2.33 -0.02 -36.93
CA SER A 345 -2.50 -1.08 -37.94
C SER A 345 -3.49 -0.67 -39.02
N ASN A 346 -3.47 -1.37 -40.16
CA ASN A 346 -4.41 -1.07 -41.26
C ASN A 346 -5.87 -1.11 -40.81
N GLN A 347 -6.27 -2.13 -40.09
CA GLN A 347 -7.65 -2.31 -39.59
C GLN A 347 -8.06 -1.19 -38.61
N LEU A 348 -7.13 -0.78 -37.72
CA LEU A 348 -7.40 0.31 -36.81
C LEU A 348 -7.46 1.66 -37.56
N TYR A 349 -6.63 1.84 -38.58
CA TYR A 349 -6.64 3.02 -39.46
C TYR A 349 -7.98 3.18 -40.15
N ASP A 350 -8.45 2.12 -40.86
CA ASP A 350 -9.73 2.12 -41.56
C ASP A 350 -10.90 2.44 -40.62
N TYR A 351 -10.84 1.88 -39.39
CA TYR A 351 -11.82 2.19 -38.37
C TYR A 351 -11.76 3.67 -37.96
N LEU A 352 -10.58 4.20 -37.66
CA LEU A 352 -10.41 5.60 -37.17
C LEU A 352 -10.81 6.62 -38.24
N VAL A 353 -10.53 6.34 -39.53
CA VAL A 353 -10.98 7.17 -40.67
C VAL A 353 -12.51 7.16 -40.78
N SER A 354 -13.17 6.05 -40.46
CA SER A 354 -14.63 5.96 -40.45
C SER A 354 -15.33 6.69 -39.31
N VAL A 355 -14.58 7.10 -38.26
CA VAL A 355 -15.15 7.79 -37.12
C VAL A 355 -15.43 9.25 -37.44
N PRO A 356 -16.68 9.73 -37.30
CA PRO A 356 -17.03 11.11 -37.62
C PRO A 356 -16.26 12.12 -36.74
N HIS A 357 -15.61 13.08 -37.36
CA HIS A 357 -15.08 14.24 -36.67
C HIS A 357 -16.22 15.14 -36.20
N THR A 358 -16.21 15.45 -34.89
CA THR A 358 -17.17 16.36 -34.26
C THR A 358 -16.38 17.59 -33.71
N GLU A 359 -17.09 18.62 -33.28
CA GLU A 359 -16.47 19.78 -32.59
C GLU A 359 -15.79 19.42 -31.28
N SER A 360 -15.98 18.21 -30.76
CA SER A 360 -15.39 17.73 -29.54
C SER A 360 -13.89 17.45 -29.71
N GLU A 361 -13.09 17.82 -28.70
CA GLU A 361 -11.67 17.42 -28.63
C GLU A 361 -11.49 15.88 -28.55
N TYR A 362 -12.50 15.16 -28.04
CA TYR A 362 -12.46 13.70 -27.85
C TYR A 362 -12.92 12.98 -29.11
N VAL A 363 -12.22 11.89 -29.45
CA VAL A 363 -12.58 10.99 -30.54
C VAL A 363 -13.96 10.35 -30.28
N PHE A 364 -14.26 10.07 -29.04
CA PHE A 364 -15.54 9.45 -28.61
C PHE A 364 -16.23 10.28 -27.51
N PRO A 365 -16.90 11.39 -27.84
CA PRO A 365 -17.46 12.33 -26.86
C PRO A 365 -18.43 11.70 -25.85
N LYS A 366 -19.25 10.76 -26.29
CA LYS A 366 -20.22 10.04 -25.42
C LYS A 366 -19.51 9.19 -24.37
N HIS A 367 -18.42 8.50 -24.77
CA HIS A 367 -17.61 7.67 -23.86
C HIS A 367 -16.81 8.56 -22.91
N ALA A 368 -16.22 9.64 -23.38
CA ALA A 368 -15.50 10.60 -22.56
C ALA A 368 -16.41 11.18 -21.45
N LYS A 369 -17.58 11.69 -21.82
CA LYS A 369 -18.58 12.22 -20.87
C LYS A 369 -18.98 11.17 -19.84
N MET A 370 -19.28 9.95 -20.28
CA MET A 370 -19.68 8.86 -19.36
C MET A 370 -18.54 8.45 -18.43
N TYR A 371 -17.33 8.28 -18.95
CA TYR A 371 -16.18 7.86 -18.14
C TYR A 371 -15.80 8.92 -17.11
N LEU A 372 -15.77 10.19 -17.47
CA LEU A 372 -15.45 11.29 -16.57
C LEU A 372 -16.49 11.48 -15.48
N THR A 373 -17.76 11.18 -15.76
CA THR A 373 -18.84 11.29 -14.78
C THR A 373 -18.98 10.01 -13.95
N ASN A 374 -18.92 8.84 -14.58
CA ASN A 374 -19.11 7.52 -13.96
C ASN A 374 -18.34 6.43 -14.70
N SER A 375 -17.04 6.31 -14.42
CA SER A 375 -16.18 5.27 -15.04
C SER A 375 -16.69 3.86 -14.80
N THR A 376 -17.27 3.57 -13.63
CA THR A 376 -17.83 2.25 -13.31
C THR A 376 -18.99 1.88 -14.24
N GLY A 377 -19.74 2.85 -14.75
CA GLY A 377 -20.84 2.62 -15.68
C GLY A 377 -20.36 2.11 -17.04
N VAL A 378 -19.18 2.53 -17.52
CA VAL A 378 -18.57 2.00 -18.76
C VAL A 378 -18.20 0.53 -18.56
N SER A 379 -17.41 0.22 -17.51
CA SER A 379 -17.02 -1.16 -17.19
C SER A 379 -18.24 -2.09 -16.98
N TYR A 380 -19.33 -1.58 -16.40
CA TYR A 380 -20.55 -2.36 -16.18
C TYR A 380 -21.26 -2.71 -17.49
N ARG A 381 -21.35 -1.77 -18.45
CA ARG A 381 -21.91 -2.04 -19.76
C ARG A 381 -21.09 -3.07 -20.55
N ILE A 382 -19.76 -2.96 -20.48
CA ILE A 382 -18.87 -3.95 -21.10
C ILE A 382 -19.11 -5.33 -20.48
N LYS A 383 -19.24 -5.40 -19.16
CA LYS A 383 -19.54 -6.66 -18.47
C LYS A 383 -20.85 -7.27 -18.97
N LEU A 384 -21.93 -6.48 -19.04
CA LEU A 384 -23.24 -6.96 -19.54
C LEU A 384 -23.15 -7.42 -20.99
N PHE A 385 -22.42 -6.70 -21.84
CA PHE A 385 -22.20 -7.08 -23.23
C PHE A 385 -21.51 -8.45 -23.32
N LEU A 386 -20.39 -8.65 -22.62
CA LEU A 386 -19.68 -9.93 -22.62
C LEU A 386 -20.53 -11.09 -22.07
N GLU A 387 -21.26 -10.85 -20.98
CA GLU A 387 -22.17 -11.85 -20.40
C GLU A 387 -23.33 -12.19 -21.34
N GLY A 388 -23.84 -11.19 -22.11
CA GLY A 388 -24.84 -11.41 -23.17
C GLY A 388 -24.36 -12.29 -24.32
N LEU A 389 -23.04 -12.33 -24.56
CA LEU A 389 -22.40 -13.21 -25.53
C LEU A 389 -22.04 -14.60 -24.94
N GLY A 390 -22.41 -14.89 -23.69
CA GLY A 390 -22.05 -16.13 -23.03
C GLY A 390 -20.59 -16.21 -22.53
N ILE A 391 -19.84 -15.10 -22.58
CA ILE A 391 -18.46 -15.05 -22.14
C ILE A 391 -18.42 -14.91 -20.61
N GLN A 392 -17.72 -15.82 -19.92
CA GLN A 392 -17.58 -15.80 -18.46
C GLN A 392 -16.72 -14.63 -18.00
N THR A 393 -17.35 -13.61 -17.39
CA THR A 393 -16.64 -12.40 -16.89
C THR A 393 -16.11 -12.53 -15.48
N THR A 394 -16.66 -13.44 -14.68
CA THR A 394 -16.31 -13.59 -13.25
C THR A 394 -16.13 -15.05 -12.87
N ARG A 395 -15.23 -15.30 -11.90
CA ARG A 395 -15.02 -16.62 -11.29
C ARG A 395 -15.04 -16.49 -9.76
N MET A 396 -15.55 -17.50 -9.09
CA MET A 396 -15.53 -17.59 -7.61
C MET A 396 -14.33 -18.41 -7.17
N PRO A 397 -13.26 -17.80 -6.58
CA PRO A 397 -12.13 -18.55 -6.06
C PRO A 397 -12.52 -19.36 -4.82
N LYS A 398 -11.86 -20.49 -4.60
CA LYS A 398 -12.06 -21.31 -3.40
C LYS A 398 -11.81 -20.50 -2.12
N GLY A 399 -12.71 -20.64 -1.14
CA GLY A 399 -12.57 -19.96 0.16
C GLY A 399 -12.89 -18.45 0.15
N ARG A 400 -13.38 -17.88 -0.97
CA ARG A 400 -13.80 -16.48 -1.04
C ARG A 400 -15.32 -16.37 -1.13
N THR A 401 -15.82 -15.28 -0.55
CA THR A 401 -17.26 -14.93 -0.60
C THR A 401 -17.59 -14.00 -1.76
N ARG A 402 -16.58 -13.57 -2.56
CA ARG A 402 -16.76 -12.62 -3.64
C ARG A 402 -16.09 -13.11 -4.91
N ALA A 403 -16.86 -13.09 -5.99
CA ALA A 403 -16.35 -13.37 -7.34
C ALA A 403 -15.30 -12.33 -7.76
N VAL A 404 -14.30 -12.76 -8.49
CA VAL A 404 -13.28 -11.92 -9.11
C VAL A 404 -13.52 -11.81 -10.61
N SER A 405 -13.18 -10.66 -11.19
CA SER A 405 -13.25 -10.47 -12.64
C SER A 405 -12.10 -11.22 -13.29
N VAL A 406 -12.43 -12.09 -14.25
CA VAL A 406 -11.47 -12.84 -15.08
C VAL A 406 -11.43 -12.33 -16.51
N LYS A 407 -12.55 -11.80 -17.05
CA LYS A 407 -12.60 -11.16 -18.37
C LYS A 407 -13.36 -9.84 -18.30
N ASP A 408 -12.74 -8.80 -18.83
CA ASP A 408 -13.30 -7.45 -18.96
C ASP A 408 -12.53 -6.71 -20.10
N LEU A 409 -12.77 -5.42 -20.33
CA LEU A 409 -12.03 -4.66 -21.35
C LEU A 409 -10.52 -4.69 -21.13
N HIS A 410 -10.05 -4.80 -19.88
CA HIS A 410 -8.61 -4.92 -19.61
C HIS A 410 -8.03 -6.26 -20.10
N SER A 411 -8.88 -7.27 -20.29
CA SER A 411 -8.49 -8.54 -20.92
C SER A 411 -8.02 -8.35 -22.36
N CYS A 412 -8.53 -7.34 -23.10
CA CYS A 412 -7.99 -6.99 -24.42
C CYS A 412 -6.50 -6.65 -24.37
N ARG A 413 -6.04 -6.00 -23.30
CA ARG A 413 -4.62 -5.73 -23.12
C ARG A 413 -3.81 -6.99 -22.84
N HIS A 414 -4.36 -7.95 -22.08
CA HIS A 414 -3.75 -9.27 -21.92
C HIS A 414 -3.73 -10.03 -23.23
N THR A 415 -4.81 -9.95 -24.02
CA THR A 415 -4.94 -10.49 -25.37
C THR A 415 -3.87 -9.92 -26.29
N PHE A 416 -3.74 -8.58 -26.35
CA PHE A 416 -2.70 -7.92 -27.14
C PHE A 416 -1.30 -8.43 -26.78
N CYS A 417 -0.96 -8.48 -25.48
CA CYS A 417 0.35 -8.95 -25.04
C CYS A 417 0.57 -10.44 -25.38
N TYR A 418 -0.46 -11.28 -25.22
CA TYR A 418 -0.40 -12.71 -25.51
C TYR A 418 -0.15 -12.98 -26.99
N TYR A 419 -0.97 -12.40 -27.88
CA TYR A 419 -0.81 -12.59 -29.32
C TYR A 419 0.42 -11.88 -29.89
N ALA A 420 0.84 -10.76 -29.33
CA ALA A 420 2.11 -10.14 -29.67
C ALA A 420 3.30 -11.05 -29.35
N GLY A 421 3.23 -11.77 -28.23
CA GLY A 421 4.23 -12.79 -27.88
C GLY A 421 4.22 -13.96 -28.86
N LEU A 422 3.04 -14.47 -29.24
CA LEU A 422 2.91 -15.54 -30.24
C LEU A 422 3.40 -15.09 -31.64
N ALA A 423 3.23 -13.80 -31.98
CA ALA A 423 3.75 -13.22 -33.20
C ALA A 423 5.27 -12.93 -33.15
N GLY A 424 5.96 -13.32 -32.09
CA GLY A 424 7.40 -13.14 -31.94
C GLY A 424 7.83 -11.68 -31.70
N ILE A 425 6.91 -10.78 -31.32
CA ILE A 425 7.26 -9.38 -31.01
C ILE A 425 8.06 -9.35 -29.73
N PRO A 426 9.28 -8.75 -29.72
CA PRO A 426 10.09 -8.68 -28.51
C PRO A 426 9.34 -8.03 -27.34
N LEU A 427 9.45 -8.61 -26.13
CA LEU A 427 8.77 -8.14 -24.93
C LEU A 427 8.99 -6.64 -24.68
N ALA A 428 10.19 -6.14 -24.95
CA ALA A 428 10.52 -4.71 -24.79
C ALA A 428 9.69 -3.81 -25.70
N VAL A 429 9.44 -4.27 -26.94
CA VAL A 429 8.59 -3.56 -27.90
C VAL A 429 7.14 -3.54 -27.41
N VAL A 430 6.60 -4.70 -27.00
CA VAL A 430 5.27 -4.82 -26.42
C VAL A 430 5.12 -3.91 -25.19
N GLN A 431 6.09 -3.92 -24.27
CA GLN A 431 6.07 -3.07 -23.10
C GLN A 431 6.06 -1.57 -23.45
N SER A 432 6.82 -1.17 -24.46
CA SER A 432 6.86 0.23 -24.89
C SER A 432 5.53 0.68 -25.54
N ILE A 433 4.85 -0.22 -26.27
CA ILE A 433 3.53 0.05 -26.87
C ILE A 433 2.48 0.21 -25.76
N VAL A 434 2.41 -0.76 -24.86
CA VAL A 434 1.37 -0.75 -23.81
C VAL A 434 1.67 0.15 -22.61
N GLY A 435 2.91 0.66 -22.48
CA GLY A 435 3.33 1.50 -21.36
C GLY A 435 3.30 0.74 -20.02
N HIS A 436 3.82 -0.50 -19.99
CA HIS A 436 4.05 -1.21 -18.75
C HIS A 436 5.36 -0.70 -18.11
N MET A 437 5.25 -0.13 -16.92
CA MET A 437 6.41 0.36 -16.19
C MET A 437 6.76 -0.58 -15.04
N THR A 438 7.77 -1.43 -15.24
CA THR A 438 8.72 -1.77 -14.18
C THR A 438 9.98 -0.95 -14.45
N PRO A 439 10.38 0.00 -13.57
CA PRO A 439 11.35 1.03 -13.91
C PRO A 439 12.71 0.51 -14.39
N ALA A 440 13.25 -0.52 -13.78
CA ALA A 440 14.62 -0.96 -14.04
C ALA A 440 14.84 -1.76 -15.34
N MET A 441 13.82 -2.48 -15.84
CA MET A 441 13.95 -3.27 -17.09
C MET A 441 13.42 -2.52 -18.32
N THR A 442 12.42 -1.66 -18.13
CA THR A 442 11.76 -0.98 -19.24
C THR A 442 12.58 0.18 -19.77
N GLU A 443 13.32 0.86 -18.91
CA GLU A 443 14.17 2.00 -19.28
C GLU A 443 15.30 1.59 -20.23
N HIS A 444 15.90 0.42 -20.02
CA HIS A 444 16.96 -0.12 -20.86
C HIS A 444 16.48 -0.60 -22.24
N TYR A 445 15.28 -1.19 -22.31
CA TYR A 445 14.77 -1.80 -23.56
C TYR A 445 13.85 -0.86 -24.35
N SER A 446 13.07 0.00 -23.70
CA SER A 446 12.19 0.94 -24.41
C SER A 446 12.95 2.05 -25.14
N ALA A 447 14.15 2.39 -24.68
CA ALA A 447 15.03 3.35 -25.36
C ALA A 447 15.54 2.83 -26.71
N HIS A 448 15.55 1.52 -26.93
CA HIS A 448 16.09 0.89 -28.16
C HIS A 448 15.01 0.42 -29.14
N ALA A 449 13.74 0.35 -28.75
CA ALA A 449 12.65 -0.04 -29.66
C ALA A 449 12.29 1.12 -30.59
N SER A 450 12.75 1.04 -31.85
CA SER A 450 12.42 2.05 -32.87
C SER A 450 10.93 2.00 -33.25
N MET A 451 10.42 3.07 -33.88
CA MET A 451 9.05 3.08 -34.43
C MET A 451 8.88 2.03 -35.52
N GLU A 452 9.96 1.73 -36.27
CA GLU A 452 9.95 0.71 -37.32
C GLU A 452 9.77 -0.70 -36.73
N ASP A 453 10.45 -1.01 -35.58
CA ASP A 453 10.25 -2.29 -34.89
C ASP A 453 8.80 -2.43 -34.37
N LYS A 454 8.23 -1.33 -33.87
CA LYS A 454 6.83 -1.30 -33.43
C LYS A 454 5.86 -1.52 -34.58
N ARG A 455 6.08 -0.89 -35.75
CA ARG A 455 5.26 -1.10 -36.95
C ARG A 455 5.33 -2.52 -37.45
N ARG A 456 6.52 -3.04 -37.64
CA ARG A 456 6.75 -4.43 -38.09
C ARG A 456 6.10 -5.43 -37.14
N GLY A 457 6.16 -5.16 -35.84
CA GLY A 457 5.47 -5.95 -34.84
C GLY A 457 3.97 -5.90 -34.97
N MET A 458 3.38 -4.70 -35.17
CA MET A 458 1.93 -4.53 -35.31
C MET A 458 1.37 -5.17 -36.59
N GLU A 459 2.11 -5.17 -37.70
CA GLU A 459 1.72 -5.79 -38.94
C GLU A 459 1.59 -7.32 -38.86
N ARG A 460 2.28 -7.94 -37.91
CA ARG A 460 2.18 -9.39 -37.63
C ARG A 460 0.98 -9.78 -36.78
N LEU A 461 0.23 -8.80 -36.24
CA LEU A 461 -0.94 -9.09 -35.42
C LEU A 461 -2.17 -9.26 -36.31
N THR A 462 -2.85 -10.40 -36.19
CA THR A 462 -4.10 -10.71 -36.84
C THR A 462 -5.21 -10.89 -35.82
N PHE A 463 -6.12 -9.90 -35.75
CA PHE A 463 -7.32 -9.98 -34.93
C PHE A 463 -8.53 -9.94 -35.87
N PHE A 464 -9.61 -10.59 -35.51
CA PHE A 464 -10.87 -10.58 -36.27
C PHE A 464 -10.76 -11.13 -37.72
N THR A 465 -9.77 -11.98 -37.97
CA THR A 465 -9.66 -12.70 -39.23
C THR A 465 -10.46 -14.02 -39.17
N SER A 466 -11.06 -14.42 -40.30
CA SER A 466 -11.69 -15.74 -40.40
C SER A 466 -10.63 -16.84 -40.19
N PRO A 467 -10.99 -18.01 -39.60
CA PRO A 467 -10.07 -19.12 -39.43
C PRO A 467 -9.36 -19.57 -40.71
N ASP A 468 -9.98 -19.34 -41.83
CA ASP A 468 -9.45 -19.73 -43.17
C ASP A 468 -8.25 -18.88 -43.61
N THR A 469 -8.07 -17.65 -43.08
CA THR A 469 -6.89 -16.81 -43.38
C THR A 469 -5.71 -17.08 -42.49
N LEU A 470 -5.88 -17.82 -41.38
CA LEU A 470 -4.76 -18.25 -40.51
C LEU A 470 -4.01 -19.46 -41.09
N SER A 471 -4.61 -20.18 -42.05
CA SER A 471 -3.99 -21.34 -42.69
C SER A 471 -2.94 -20.97 -43.76
N GLU A 472 -2.88 -19.68 -44.19
CA GLU A 472 -1.92 -19.18 -45.18
C GLU A 472 -0.65 -18.52 -44.60
N ALA A 473 -0.51 -18.43 -43.27
CA ALA A 473 0.83 -18.26 -42.67
C ALA A 473 1.56 -19.58 -42.85
N LYS A 474 2.17 -19.78 -44.00
CA LYS A 474 3.05 -20.92 -44.27
C LYS A 474 4.06 -20.98 -43.10
N PRO A 475 4.26 -22.16 -42.47
CA PRO A 475 5.37 -22.34 -41.55
C PRO A 475 6.64 -21.89 -42.27
N ASP A 476 7.52 -21.19 -41.56
CA ASP A 476 8.87 -20.87 -42.02
C ASP A 476 9.49 -22.20 -42.49
N GLU A 477 9.55 -22.38 -43.82
CA GLU A 477 10.21 -23.54 -44.40
C GLU A 477 11.69 -23.36 -44.06
N PRO A 478 12.32 -24.26 -43.28
CA PRO A 478 13.73 -24.18 -42.96
C PRO A 478 14.62 -24.03 -44.18
N GLU A 479 14.13 -24.48 -45.34
CA GLU A 479 14.75 -24.32 -46.64
C GLU A 479 14.83 -22.86 -47.12
N ARG A 480 13.90 -22.00 -46.73
CA ARG A 480 13.92 -20.56 -47.06
C ARG A 480 14.97 -19.77 -46.29
N ASP A 481 15.15 -20.07 -45.03
CA ASP A 481 16.21 -19.47 -44.20
C ASP A 481 17.59 -19.97 -44.63
N GLU A 482 17.68 -21.21 -45.07
CA GLU A 482 18.92 -21.79 -45.59
C GLU A 482 19.25 -21.17 -46.97
N LEU A 483 18.24 -20.92 -47.81
CA LEU A 483 18.42 -20.24 -49.08
C LEU A 483 18.88 -18.78 -48.91
N HIS A 484 18.34 -18.05 -47.92
CA HIS A 484 18.78 -16.68 -47.59
C HIS A 484 20.22 -16.66 -47.12
N LYS A 485 20.61 -17.59 -46.26
CA LYS A 485 22.00 -17.73 -45.79
C LYS A 485 22.96 -18.07 -46.95
N LEU A 486 22.54 -18.92 -47.88
CA LEU A 486 23.32 -19.27 -49.07
C LEU A 486 23.48 -18.08 -50.03
N ILE A 487 22.40 -17.28 -50.25
CA ILE A 487 22.44 -16.08 -51.07
C ILE A 487 23.39 -15.05 -50.55
N ASP A 488 23.44 -14.86 -49.21
CA ASP A 488 24.29 -13.88 -48.53
C ASP A 488 25.79 -14.27 -48.61
N THR A 489 26.10 -15.57 -48.83
CA THR A 489 27.46 -16.07 -49.00
C THR A 489 27.96 -16.10 -50.44
N LEU A 490 27.07 -15.91 -51.44
CA LEU A 490 27.43 -15.97 -52.83
C LEU A 490 28.00 -14.66 -53.38
N PRO A 491 28.96 -14.69 -54.31
CA PRO A 491 29.40 -13.49 -55.06
C PRO A 491 28.23 -12.84 -55.79
N ILE A 492 28.19 -11.51 -55.85
CA ILE A 492 27.09 -10.72 -56.38
C ILE A 492 26.72 -11.09 -57.81
N ASP A 493 27.67 -11.52 -58.65
CA ASP A 493 27.43 -11.93 -60.01
C ASP A 493 26.73 -13.29 -60.13
N SER A 494 26.93 -14.17 -59.14
CA SER A 494 26.21 -15.45 -59.03
C SER A 494 24.76 -15.21 -58.57
N VAL A 495 24.54 -14.27 -57.67
CA VAL A 495 23.18 -13.85 -57.24
C VAL A 495 22.40 -13.26 -58.39
N ARG A 496 23.04 -12.41 -59.23
CA ARG A 496 22.38 -11.84 -60.45
C ARG A 496 21.99 -12.90 -61.47
N LYS A 497 22.83 -13.95 -61.66
CA LYS A 497 22.51 -15.06 -62.55
C LYS A 497 21.33 -15.90 -62.05
N LEU A 498 21.33 -16.20 -60.73
CA LEU A 498 20.22 -16.91 -60.07
C LEU A 498 18.92 -16.11 -60.15
N LEU A 499 18.97 -14.82 -59.89
CA LEU A 499 17.79 -13.94 -59.99
C LEU A 499 17.19 -13.89 -61.42
N ALA A 500 18.07 -13.88 -62.42
CA ALA A 500 17.65 -13.93 -63.83
C ALA A 500 16.98 -15.27 -64.21
N GLN A 501 17.51 -16.40 -63.67
CA GLN A 501 16.92 -17.74 -63.85
C GLN A 501 15.57 -17.86 -63.16
N CYS A 502 15.42 -17.37 -61.90
CA CYS A 502 14.17 -17.39 -61.16
C CYS A 502 13.09 -16.53 -61.86
N LYS A 503 13.46 -15.31 -62.32
CA LYS A 503 12.55 -14.46 -63.10
C LYS A 503 12.05 -15.13 -64.37
N LYS A 504 12.90 -15.93 -65.05
CA LYS A 504 12.53 -16.69 -66.26
C LYS A 504 11.63 -17.87 -65.94
N ALA A 505 11.80 -18.51 -64.79
CA ALA A 505 10.96 -19.60 -64.30
C ALA A 505 9.56 -19.11 -63.90
N VAL A 506 9.47 -18.02 -63.12
CA VAL A 506 8.21 -17.43 -62.70
C VAL A 506 7.39 -16.87 -63.85
N GLY A 507 8.05 -16.27 -64.86
CA GLY A 507 7.41 -15.79 -66.07
C GLY A 507 6.88 -16.88 -67.02
N ARG A 508 7.26 -18.17 -66.81
CA ARG A 508 6.68 -19.31 -67.52
C ARG A 508 5.47 -19.91 -66.81
N SER A 509 5.38 -19.77 -65.50
CA SER A 509 4.28 -20.30 -64.68
C SER A 509 2.99 -19.43 -64.74
N SER A 510 3.06 -18.22 -65.29
CA SER A 510 1.89 -17.31 -65.44
C SER A 510 1.25 -17.38 -66.84
N ASN A 511 1.65 -18.29 -67.70
CA ASN A 511 1.14 -18.49 -69.04
C ASN A 511 0.61 -19.94 -69.31
N GLU A 512 0.42 -20.72 -68.24
CA GLU A 512 -0.38 -21.94 -68.19
C GLU A 512 -1.57 -21.73 -67.24
#